data_37ea3cf395f39c6d6d76f81882a4c37b
#
_entry.id   37ea3cf395f39c6d6d76f81882a4c37b
#
_cell.length_a   1.000
_cell.length_b   1.000
_cell.length_c   1.000
_cell.angle_alpha   90.00
_cell.angle_beta   90.00
_cell.angle_gamma   90.00
#
_symmetry.space_group_name_H-M   'P 1'
#
loop_
_entity.id
_entity.type
_entity.pdbx_description
1 polymer ?
#
loop_
_entity_poly.entity_id
_entity_poly.type
_entity_poly.pdbx_seq_one_letter_code
_entity_poly.pdbx_strand_id
1 'polypeptide(L)'
;MKKYFLISFLFIALGIQAQSYKYKIVTSIESIVPGGVGRSRIIENGTEVDYTQFTTVRTKDGKDKTDKDRSDVKIDELKESTLVNFYSLVGINFQNIASNDAMITSMLNKYSKEGWKLFNIVSGVESDSGKGDGDGIFITRYYFRMK
;
A
#
# COMPACT_ATOMS: atom_id res chain seq x y z
N MET A 1 -45.00 -3.76 -31.48
CA MET A 1 -44.03 -2.78 -30.94
C MET A 1 -43.81 -2.88 -29.42
N LYS A 2 -44.85 -2.99 -28.56
CA LYS A 2 -44.68 -3.07 -27.09
C LYS A 2 -43.89 -4.30 -26.58
N LYS A 3 -43.96 -5.44 -27.24
CA LYS A 3 -43.26 -6.67 -26.85
C LYS A 3 -41.72 -6.59 -27.06
N TYR A 4 -41.26 -5.91 -28.09
CA TYR A 4 -39.82 -5.73 -28.35
C TYR A 4 -39.17 -4.73 -27.40
N PHE A 5 -39.94 -3.75 -26.92
CA PHE A 5 -39.47 -2.78 -25.94
C PHE A 5 -39.18 -3.43 -24.57
N LEU A 6 -40.01 -4.41 -24.18
CA LEU A 6 -39.83 -5.15 -22.92
C LEU A 6 -38.60 -6.07 -22.97
N ILE A 7 -38.31 -6.71 -24.11
CA ILE A 7 -37.17 -7.58 -24.31
C ILE A 7 -35.89 -6.75 -24.29
N SER A 8 -35.86 -5.56 -24.92
CA SER A 8 -34.73 -4.66 -24.92
C SER A 8 -34.38 -4.15 -23.51
N PHE A 9 -35.38 -3.89 -22.66
CA PHE A 9 -35.18 -3.47 -21.27
C PHE A 9 -34.64 -4.60 -20.40
N LEU A 10 -35.01 -5.85 -20.67
CA LEU A 10 -34.52 -7.02 -19.96
C LEU A 10 -33.02 -7.27 -20.24
N PHE A 11 -32.55 -7.02 -21.45
CA PHE A 11 -31.12 -7.15 -21.79
C PHE A 11 -30.25 -6.07 -21.15
N ILE A 12 -30.76 -4.86 -20.93
CA ILE A 12 -30.02 -3.78 -20.23
C ILE A 12 -29.90 -4.09 -18.73
N ALA A 13 -30.93 -4.71 -18.13
CA ALA A 13 -30.90 -5.08 -16.70
C ALA A 13 -29.91 -6.20 -16.36
N LEU A 14 -29.56 -7.07 -17.31
CA LEU A 14 -28.58 -8.15 -17.11
C LEU A 14 -27.12 -7.67 -17.16
N GLY A 15 -26.86 -6.43 -17.58
CA GLY A 15 -25.51 -5.87 -17.71
C GLY A 15 -24.96 -5.16 -16.47
N ILE A 16 -25.78 -4.93 -15.43
CA ILE A 16 -25.34 -4.23 -14.22
C ILE A 16 -24.85 -5.25 -13.18
N GLN A 17 -23.73 -5.85 -13.44
CA GLN A 17 -22.98 -6.53 -12.38
C GLN A 17 -22.17 -5.48 -11.63
N ALA A 18 -22.40 -5.35 -10.33
CA ALA A 18 -21.56 -4.54 -9.47
C ALA A 18 -20.12 -5.08 -9.55
N GLN A 19 -19.23 -4.31 -10.17
CA GLN A 19 -17.84 -4.70 -10.28
C GLN A 19 -17.18 -4.56 -8.91
N SER A 20 -16.82 -5.67 -8.29
CA SER A 20 -15.96 -5.66 -7.10
C SER A 20 -14.51 -5.68 -7.53
N TYR A 21 -13.68 -4.92 -6.81
CA TYR A 21 -12.23 -4.91 -6.99
C TYR A 21 -11.54 -5.50 -5.77
N LYS A 22 -10.49 -6.26 -6.01
CA LYS A 22 -9.49 -6.54 -4.97
C LYS A 22 -8.48 -5.41 -4.96
N TYR A 23 -8.01 -5.03 -3.78
CA TYR A 23 -7.02 -3.98 -3.59
C TYR A 23 -5.76 -4.54 -2.95
N LYS A 24 -4.62 -3.98 -3.32
CA LYS A 24 -3.33 -4.28 -2.74
C LYS A 24 -2.54 -2.98 -2.57
N ILE A 25 -1.85 -2.86 -1.45
CA ILE A 25 -0.92 -1.77 -1.18
C ILE A 25 0.48 -2.36 -1.08
N VAL A 26 1.41 -1.76 -1.79
CA VAL A 26 2.85 -2.00 -1.64
C VAL A 26 3.47 -0.69 -1.18
N THR A 27 4.40 -0.75 -0.26
CA THR A 27 5.05 0.44 0.31
C THR A 27 6.54 0.40 0.06
N SER A 28 7.11 1.46 -0.51
CA SER A 28 8.55 1.68 -0.45
C SER A 28 8.89 2.65 0.69
N ILE A 29 9.95 2.34 1.39
CA ILE A 29 10.60 3.21 2.37
C ILE A 29 12.00 3.50 1.84
N GLU A 30 12.34 4.78 1.75
CA GLU A 30 13.63 5.23 1.25
C GLU A 30 14.24 6.20 2.26
N SER A 31 15.42 5.86 2.75
CA SER A 31 16.09 6.63 3.79
C SER A 31 17.04 7.66 3.19
N ILE A 32 16.99 8.87 3.74
CA ILE A 32 17.94 9.94 3.45
C ILE A 32 19.11 9.96 4.46
N VAL A 33 19.13 9.05 5.43
CA VAL A 33 20.15 9.00 6.46
C VAL A 33 21.48 8.53 5.90
N PRO A 34 22.55 9.30 6.06
CA PRO A 34 23.88 8.89 5.63
C PRO A 34 24.31 7.60 6.35
N GLY A 35 24.76 6.61 5.56
CA GLY A 35 25.25 5.35 6.12
C GLY A 35 24.19 4.47 6.80
N GLY A 36 22.91 4.82 6.71
CA GLY A 36 21.81 4.04 7.28
C GLY A 36 21.68 2.66 6.64
N VAL A 37 22.24 1.65 7.27
CA VAL A 37 22.22 0.27 6.78
C VAL A 37 20.81 -0.32 6.98
N GLY A 38 20.23 -0.87 5.92
CA GLY A 38 19.04 -1.71 5.98
C GLY A 38 17.70 -0.99 6.21
N ARG A 39 17.62 0.33 6.06
CA ARG A 39 16.36 1.07 6.23
C ARG A 39 15.52 1.16 4.97
N SER A 40 16.15 1.33 3.79
CA SER A 40 15.43 1.43 2.51
C SER A 40 14.97 0.07 2.02
N ARG A 41 13.66 -0.08 1.77
CA ARG A 41 13.05 -1.34 1.37
C ARG A 41 11.70 -1.17 0.71
N ILE A 42 11.30 -2.16 -0.08
CA ILE A 42 9.90 -2.36 -0.48
C ILE A 42 9.27 -3.36 0.49
N ILE A 43 8.10 -3.03 1.00
CA ILE A 43 7.33 -3.87 1.94
C ILE A 43 6.03 -4.30 1.26
N GLU A 44 5.78 -5.60 1.28
CA GLU A 44 4.52 -6.22 0.87
C GLU A 44 3.95 -7.01 2.06
N ASN A 45 2.69 -6.76 2.42
CA ASN A 45 2.04 -7.62 3.41
C ASN A 45 1.69 -8.96 2.77
N GLY A 46 1.94 -10.04 3.50
CA GLY A 46 1.64 -11.42 3.10
C GLY A 46 0.30 -11.94 3.60
N THR A 47 -0.33 -11.23 4.54
CA THR A 47 -1.49 -11.71 5.30
C THR A 47 -2.69 -10.80 5.06
N GLU A 48 -3.87 -11.40 4.83
CA GLU A 48 -5.14 -10.67 4.85
C GLU A 48 -5.58 -10.47 6.30
N VAL A 49 -5.98 -9.24 6.63
CA VAL A 49 -6.47 -8.88 7.96
C VAL A 49 -7.90 -8.37 7.84
N ASP A 50 -8.80 -8.93 8.63
CA ASP A 50 -10.15 -8.39 8.77
C ASP A 50 -10.12 -7.24 9.79
N TYR A 51 -10.14 -6.00 9.29
CA TYR A 51 -10.08 -4.80 10.12
C TYR A 51 -11.29 -4.66 11.06
N THR A 52 -12.41 -5.31 10.77
CA THR A 52 -13.63 -5.22 11.59
C THR A 52 -13.42 -5.81 12.97
N GLN A 53 -12.53 -6.81 13.10
CA GLN A 53 -12.15 -7.40 14.38
C GLN A 53 -11.45 -6.41 15.32
N PHE A 54 -10.92 -5.32 14.80
CA PHE A 54 -10.22 -4.27 15.54
C PHE A 54 -11.04 -2.98 15.65
N THR A 55 -12.32 -3.03 15.21
CA THR A 55 -13.20 -1.86 15.21
C THR A 55 -13.96 -1.77 16.52
N THR A 56 -13.91 -0.61 17.15
CA THR A 56 -14.70 -0.30 18.34
C THR A 56 -15.85 0.61 17.97
N VAL A 57 -17.08 0.19 18.30
CA VAL A 57 -18.28 1.01 18.12
C VAL A 57 -18.56 1.81 19.39
N ARG A 58 -18.81 3.11 19.24
CA ARG A 58 -19.23 4.00 20.33
C ARG A 58 -20.69 4.37 20.14
N THR A 59 -21.52 4.03 21.11
CA THR A 59 -22.95 4.37 21.14
C THR A 59 -23.22 5.35 22.28
N LYS A 60 -24.47 5.88 22.35
CA LYS A 60 -24.91 6.72 23.50
C LYS A 60 -24.86 5.95 24.82
N ASP A 61 -25.12 4.66 24.77
CA ASP A 61 -25.27 3.79 25.96
C ASP A 61 -23.96 3.16 26.40
N GLY A 62 -22.87 3.39 25.65
CA GLY A 62 -21.59 2.82 26.00
C GLY A 62 -20.66 2.63 24.80
N LYS A 63 -19.64 1.82 25.04
CA LYS A 63 -18.59 1.50 24.07
C LYS A 63 -18.47 -0.02 23.99
N ASP A 64 -18.83 -0.57 22.83
CA ASP A 64 -18.49 -1.95 22.51
C ASP A 64 -17.00 -1.98 22.19
N LYS A 65 -16.25 -2.66 23.04
CA LYS A 65 -14.82 -2.87 22.85
C LYS A 65 -14.61 -4.13 22.02
N THR A 66 -13.65 -4.08 21.12
CA THR A 66 -13.07 -5.31 20.57
C THR A 66 -12.25 -6.02 21.64
N ASP A 67 -12.23 -7.34 21.62
CA ASP A 67 -11.38 -8.17 22.50
C ASP A 67 -9.92 -8.23 22.01
N LYS A 68 -9.62 -7.56 20.88
CA LYS A 68 -8.29 -7.54 20.27
C LYS A 68 -7.44 -6.39 20.80
N ASP A 69 -6.22 -6.71 21.14
CA ASP A 69 -5.21 -5.73 21.55
C ASP A 69 -4.44 -5.16 20.33
N ARG A 70 -3.69 -4.09 20.55
CA ARG A 70 -2.81 -3.50 19.52
C ARG A 70 -1.75 -4.45 19.00
N SER A 71 -1.31 -5.38 19.84
CA SER A 71 -0.36 -6.44 19.45
C SER A 71 -0.93 -7.37 18.40
N ASP A 72 -2.23 -7.65 18.48
CA ASP A 72 -2.91 -8.57 17.56
C ASP A 72 -3.06 -8.00 16.14
N VAL A 73 -2.92 -6.67 15.97
CA VAL A 73 -2.91 -5.99 14.67
C VAL A 73 -1.59 -6.19 13.93
N LYS A 74 -0.52 -6.57 14.65
CA LYS A 74 0.80 -6.74 14.03
C LYS A 74 0.78 -7.92 13.08
N ILE A 75 1.33 -7.69 11.89
CA ILE A 75 1.52 -8.72 10.88
C ILE A 75 2.89 -9.34 11.11
N ASP A 76 2.94 -10.65 11.34
CA ASP A 76 4.18 -11.38 11.57
C ASP A 76 4.86 -11.78 10.26
N GLU A 77 4.09 -11.91 9.18
CA GLU A 77 4.59 -12.27 7.86
C GLU A 77 4.52 -11.10 6.88
N LEU A 78 5.68 -10.59 6.52
CA LEU A 78 5.81 -9.56 5.49
C LEU A 78 6.95 -9.94 4.54
N LYS A 79 6.86 -9.51 3.28
CA LYS A 79 7.95 -9.63 2.31
C LYS A 79 8.68 -8.31 2.22
N GLU A 80 9.99 -8.38 2.32
CA GLU A 80 10.86 -7.23 2.17
C GLU A 80 11.80 -7.41 0.99
N SER A 81 11.92 -6.37 0.16
CA SER A 81 12.94 -6.28 -0.88
C SER A 81 13.86 -5.11 -0.57
N THR A 82 15.15 -5.38 -0.55
CA THR A 82 16.17 -4.36 -0.19
C THR A 82 16.24 -3.26 -1.25
N LEU A 83 16.22 -2.02 -0.79
CA LEU A 83 16.59 -0.83 -1.53
C LEU A 83 17.87 -0.24 -0.93
N VAL A 84 18.48 0.72 -1.61
CA VAL A 84 19.67 1.42 -1.12
C VAL A 84 19.32 2.85 -0.69
N ASN A 85 20.04 3.37 0.29
CA ASN A 85 19.79 4.71 0.81
C ASN A 85 20.26 5.79 -0.17
N PHE A 86 19.56 6.93 -0.21
CA PHE A 86 19.89 8.05 -1.09
C PHE A 86 21.25 8.68 -0.77
N TYR A 87 21.62 8.72 0.50
CA TYR A 87 22.85 9.33 0.96
C TYR A 87 23.91 8.30 1.30
N SER A 88 25.12 8.55 0.80
CA SER A 88 26.35 7.97 1.30
C SER A 88 27.02 8.94 2.28
N LEU A 89 28.14 8.54 2.88
CA LEU A 89 28.94 9.39 3.76
C LEU A 89 29.47 10.67 3.08
N VAL A 90 29.49 10.70 1.75
CA VAL A 90 29.96 11.84 0.93
C VAL A 90 28.82 12.65 0.30
N GLY A 91 27.54 12.37 0.59
CA GLY A 91 26.39 13.10 0.08
C GLY A 91 25.42 12.25 -0.73
N ILE A 92 24.62 12.90 -1.57
CA ILE A 92 23.61 12.23 -2.42
C ILE A 92 24.31 11.30 -3.41
N ASN A 93 23.81 10.08 -3.49
CA ASN A 93 24.25 9.07 -4.44
C ASN A 93 23.18 8.84 -5.51
N PHE A 94 23.36 9.46 -6.67
CA PHE A 94 22.41 9.34 -7.79
C PHE A 94 22.30 7.92 -8.35
N GLN A 95 23.40 7.13 -8.25
CA GLN A 95 23.36 5.73 -8.66
C GLN A 95 22.42 4.90 -7.77
N ASN A 96 22.36 5.21 -6.49
CA ASN A 96 21.44 4.56 -5.56
C ASN A 96 19.98 4.90 -5.90
N ILE A 97 19.71 6.15 -6.25
CA ILE A 97 18.37 6.56 -6.70
C ILE A 97 17.97 5.77 -7.94
N ALA A 98 18.82 5.74 -8.95
CA ALA A 98 18.57 5.00 -10.19
C ALA A 98 18.39 3.48 -9.94
N SER A 99 19.13 2.92 -8.99
CA SER A 99 18.98 1.51 -8.59
C SER A 99 17.62 1.25 -7.93
N ASN A 100 17.18 2.14 -7.04
CA ASN A 100 15.86 2.04 -6.43
C ASN A 100 14.74 2.16 -7.46
N ASP A 101 14.86 3.11 -8.40
CA ASP A 101 13.90 3.27 -9.49
C ASP A 101 13.80 2.00 -10.35
N ALA A 102 14.93 1.35 -10.64
CA ALA A 102 14.94 0.08 -11.36
C ALA A 102 14.23 -1.05 -10.57
N MET A 103 14.43 -1.13 -9.26
CA MET A 103 13.76 -2.08 -8.38
C MET A 103 12.26 -1.82 -8.31
N ILE A 104 11.85 -0.56 -8.15
CA ILE A 104 10.44 -0.16 -8.12
C ILE A 104 9.79 -0.45 -9.48
N THR A 105 10.45 -0.12 -10.59
CA THR A 105 9.97 -0.45 -11.93
C THR A 105 9.77 -1.95 -12.12
N SER A 106 10.70 -2.76 -11.64
CA SER A 106 10.58 -4.23 -11.66
C SER A 106 9.35 -4.70 -10.89
N MET A 107 9.10 -4.16 -9.71
CA MET A 107 7.91 -4.44 -8.90
C MET A 107 6.62 -4.06 -9.63
N LEU A 108 6.55 -2.85 -10.22
CA LEU A 108 5.39 -2.40 -10.99
C LEU A 108 5.09 -3.32 -12.17
N ASN A 109 6.13 -3.71 -12.91
CA ASN A 109 6.02 -4.62 -14.05
C ASN A 109 5.56 -6.03 -13.62
N LYS A 110 6.04 -6.53 -12.48
CA LYS A 110 5.59 -7.81 -11.90
C LYS A 110 4.08 -7.76 -11.63
N TYR A 111 3.59 -6.77 -10.90
CA TYR A 111 2.17 -6.65 -10.57
C TYR A 111 1.30 -6.44 -11.82
N SER A 112 1.78 -5.67 -12.80
CA SER A 112 1.09 -5.51 -14.08
C SER A 112 0.90 -6.84 -14.80
N LYS A 113 1.95 -7.70 -14.84
CA LYS A 113 1.88 -9.05 -15.44
C LYS A 113 0.92 -9.97 -14.69
N GLU A 114 0.78 -9.79 -13.37
CA GLU A 114 -0.17 -10.53 -12.52
C GLU A 114 -1.63 -10.02 -12.65
N GLY A 115 -1.88 -9.01 -13.49
CA GLY A 115 -3.22 -8.44 -13.72
C GLY A 115 -3.61 -7.30 -12.80
N TRP A 116 -2.73 -6.87 -11.92
CA TRP A 116 -2.95 -5.71 -11.08
C TRP A 116 -2.78 -4.41 -11.85
N LYS A 117 -3.67 -3.45 -11.62
CA LYS A 117 -3.59 -2.10 -12.19
C LYS A 117 -3.20 -1.12 -11.10
N LEU A 118 -2.08 -0.44 -11.28
CA LEU A 118 -1.74 0.73 -10.46
C LEU A 118 -2.76 1.84 -10.73
N PHE A 119 -3.38 2.39 -9.70
CA PHE A 119 -4.37 3.44 -9.86
C PHE A 119 -4.10 4.68 -9.01
N ASN A 120 -3.23 4.57 -8.01
CA ASN A 120 -2.81 5.71 -7.21
C ASN A 120 -1.43 5.49 -6.59
N ILE A 121 -0.70 6.59 -6.36
CA ILE A 121 0.57 6.63 -5.64
C ILE A 121 0.51 7.82 -4.69
N VAL A 122 0.87 7.58 -3.44
CA VAL A 122 0.92 8.62 -2.41
C VAL A 122 2.27 8.55 -1.71
N SER A 123 2.98 9.66 -1.71
CA SER A 123 4.25 9.81 -0.99
C SER A 123 4.10 10.77 0.17
N GLY A 124 4.83 10.49 1.24
CA GLY A 124 4.99 11.36 2.39
C GLY A 124 6.43 11.28 2.89
N VAL A 125 6.88 12.33 3.55
CA VAL A 125 8.15 12.37 4.24
C VAL A 125 7.90 12.44 5.73
N GLU A 126 8.63 11.68 6.51
CA GLU A 126 8.68 11.84 7.94
C GLU A 126 9.45 13.13 8.26
N SER A 127 8.84 14.01 9.03
CA SER A 127 9.51 15.19 9.55
C SER A 127 10.29 14.83 10.80
N ASP A 128 11.45 15.46 10.97
CA ASP A 128 12.23 15.38 12.21
C ASP A 128 11.35 15.74 13.41
N SER A 129 11.18 14.81 14.37
CA SER A 129 10.38 15.02 15.58
C SER A 129 11.20 15.58 16.76
N GLY A 130 12.45 15.95 16.57
CA GLY A 130 13.29 16.61 17.56
C GLY A 130 14.63 15.94 17.84
N LYS A 131 15.26 16.29 18.98
CA LYS A 131 16.60 15.83 19.34
C LYS A 131 16.73 14.30 19.32
N GLY A 132 17.51 13.79 18.38
CA GLY A 132 17.88 12.39 18.27
C GLY A 132 17.11 11.60 17.22
N ASP A 133 16.12 12.20 16.55
CA ASP A 133 15.35 11.54 15.51
C ASP A 133 15.98 11.72 14.12
N GLY A 134 16.67 12.75 13.83
CA GLY A 134 17.49 13.10 12.64
C GLY A 134 17.42 12.25 11.37
N ASP A 135 16.43 11.36 11.27
CA ASP A 135 16.35 10.23 10.39
C ASP A 135 15.15 10.37 9.42
N GLY A 136 15.28 11.26 8.44
CA GLY A 136 14.24 11.41 7.42
C GLY A 136 14.08 10.15 6.57
N ILE A 137 12.85 9.70 6.41
CA ILE A 137 12.46 8.65 5.48
C ILE A 137 11.36 9.13 4.54
N PHE A 138 11.42 8.71 3.28
CA PHE A 138 10.31 8.83 2.35
C PHE A 138 9.50 7.55 2.39
N ILE A 139 8.17 7.68 2.57
CA ILE A 139 7.23 6.56 2.52
C ILE A 139 6.35 6.76 1.30
N THR A 140 6.43 5.84 0.34
CA THR A 140 5.58 5.87 -0.85
C THR A 140 4.69 4.65 -0.88
N ARG A 141 3.38 4.85 -0.97
CA ARG A 141 2.39 3.78 -1.10
C ARG A 141 1.86 3.70 -2.51
N TYR A 142 1.96 2.52 -3.11
CA TYR A 142 1.45 2.15 -4.42
C TYR A 142 0.15 1.39 -4.24
N TYR A 143 -0.94 1.96 -4.75
CA TYR A 143 -2.26 1.37 -4.66
C TYR A 143 -2.61 0.64 -5.95
N PHE A 144 -2.79 -0.66 -5.84
CA PHE A 144 -3.17 -1.52 -6.94
C PHE A 144 -4.60 -2.02 -6.78
N ARG A 145 -5.27 -2.27 -7.90
CA ARG A 145 -6.55 -2.94 -7.95
C ARG A 145 -6.58 -3.98 -9.05
N MET A 146 -7.37 -5.04 -8.84
CA MET A 146 -7.65 -6.09 -9.82
C MET A 146 -9.14 -6.37 -9.82
N LYS A 147 -9.72 -6.67 -10.99
CA LYS A 147 -11.13 -7.09 -11.14
C LYS A 147 -11.30 -8.54 -10.73
#